data_15a19b076c2207e7ef0f61d503718eb2
#
_entry.id   15a19b076c2207e7ef0f61d503718eb2
#
_cell.length_a   1.000
_cell.length_b   1.000
_cell.length_c   1.000
_cell.angle_alpha   90.00
_cell.angle_beta   90.00
_cell.angle_gamma   90.00
#
_symmetry.space_group_name_H-M   'P 1'
#
loop_
_entity.id
_entity.type
_entity.pdbx_description
1 polymer ?
#
loop_
_entity_poly.entity_id
_entity_poly.type
_entity_poly.pdbx_seq_one_letter_code
_entity_poly.pdbx_strand_id
1 'polypeptide(L)'
;MTSIEELIKQIKSYNSNADFDLIKKSYNYGFNAHKGQYRASGEIYFTHPVEVAKILIDLKLDESTIKTALLHDTIEDTSRSLKQLELAFGKEVSQLVDGVTKLTNLELSSLETKHAENFRKLFMAMSKDVRVLLVKLADRLHNMRTIKALPIDKQIRKSKETMEIFAPLAGRMGMQFMREELEDLSFRVLNSEARNSIIRRFITL
;
A
#
# COMPACT_ATOMS: atom_id res chain seq x y z
N MET A 1 -4.73 14.77 -7.39
CA MET A 1 -3.93 14.33 -6.20
C MET A 1 -4.44 15.07 -4.98
N THR A 2 -4.75 14.36 -3.92
CA THR A 2 -5.19 14.92 -2.64
C THR A 2 -4.11 15.85 -2.07
N SER A 3 -4.50 17.04 -1.59
CA SER A 3 -3.55 18.00 -1.05
C SER A 3 -3.11 17.61 0.36
N ILE A 4 -1.96 18.12 0.80
CA ILE A 4 -1.48 17.87 2.16
C ILE A 4 -2.41 18.49 3.21
N GLU A 5 -3.08 19.62 2.90
CA GLU A 5 -4.04 20.27 3.77
C GLU A 5 -5.26 19.39 4.04
N GLU A 6 -5.75 18.69 3.00
CA GLU A 6 -6.86 17.73 3.13
C GLU A 6 -6.48 16.54 4.02
N LEU A 7 -5.27 15.98 3.83
CA LEU A 7 -4.77 14.90 4.69
C LEU A 7 -4.68 15.34 6.15
N ILE A 8 -4.10 16.52 6.40
CA ILE A 8 -3.97 17.09 7.75
C ILE A 8 -5.35 17.31 8.39
N LYS A 9 -6.33 17.82 7.62
CA LYS A 9 -7.69 18.02 8.14
C LYS A 9 -8.30 16.70 8.59
N GLN A 10 -8.10 15.61 7.84
CA GLN A 10 -8.57 14.28 8.21
C GLN A 10 -7.85 13.74 9.45
N ILE A 11 -6.52 13.85 9.52
CA ILE A 11 -5.72 13.40 10.67
C ILE A 11 -6.14 14.15 11.93
N LYS A 12 -6.33 15.48 11.85
CA LYS A 12 -6.79 16.30 12.98
C LYS A 12 -8.12 15.85 13.58
N SER A 13 -8.99 15.23 12.78
CA SER A 13 -10.29 14.77 13.26
C SER A 13 -10.21 13.62 14.27
N TYR A 14 -9.11 12.87 14.30
CA TYR A 14 -8.91 11.75 15.24
C TYR A 14 -7.61 11.83 16.05
N ASN A 15 -6.62 12.62 15.61
CA ASN A 15 -5.35 12.82 16.32
C ASN A 15 -4.93 14.30 16.24
N SER A 16 -5.41 15.09 17.20
CA SER A 16 -5.12 16.53 17.27
C SER A 16 -3.68 16.85 17.70
N ASN A 17 -2.96 15.87 18.28
CA ASN A 17 -1.62 16.03 18.83
C ASN A 17 -0.51 15.55 17.90
N ALA A 18 -0.86 15.13 16.66
CA ALA A 18 0.12 14.68 15.68
C ALA A 18 1.10 15.81 15.29
N ASP A 19 2.33 15.46 14.98
CA ASP A 19 3.32 16.38 14.42
C ASP A 19 3.00 16.68 12.93
N PHE A 20 2.14 17.68 12.73
CA PHE A 20 1.70 18.07 11.38
C PHE A 20 2.83 18.64 10.52
N ASP A 21 3.84 19.26 11.13
CA ASP A 21 4.97 19.81 10.39
C ASP A 21 5.86 18.68 9.85
N LEU A 22 6.04 17.60 10.63
CA LEU A 22 6.77 16.43 10.18
C LEU A 22 5.99 15.64 9.12
N ILE A 23 4.65 15.60 9.21
CA ILE A 23 3.80 15.01 8.16
C ILE A 23 3.91 15.81 6.85
N LYS A 24 3.84 17.16 6.90
CA LYS A 24 4.07 18.03 5.74
C LYS A 24 5.46 17.82 5.14
N LYS A 25 6.47 17.72 5.99
CA LYS A 25 7.84 17.44 5.58
C LYS A 25 7.95 16.10 4.85
N SER A 26 7.26 15.05 5.34
CA SER A 26 7.23 13.73 4.71
C SER A 26 6.58 13.78 3.33
N TYR A 27 5.45 14.48 3.20
CA TYR A 27 4.76 14.69 1.93
C TYR A 27 5.66 15.38 0.91
N ASN A 28 6.27 16.51 1.29
CA ASN A 28 7.14 17.28 0.41
C ASN A 28 8.41 16.51 0.04
N TYR A 29 8.96 15.74 0.97
CA TYR A 29 10.13 14.90 0.72
C TYR A 29 9.82 13.80 -0.29
N GLY A 30 8.72 13.07 -0.10
CA GLY A 30 8.28 12.03 -1.03
C GLY A 30 7.96 12.60 -2.42
N PHE A 31 7.22 13.72 -2.47
CA PHE A 31 6.91 14.41 -3.73
C PHE A 31 8.18 14.80 -4.51
N ASN A 32 9.16 15.39 -3.83
CA ASN A 32 10.42 15.78 -4.45
C ASN A 32 11.30 14.59 -4.86
N ALA A 33 11.25 13.50 -4.09
CA ALA A 33 12.00 12.28 -4.39
C ALA A 33 11.51 11.62 -5.70
N HIS A 34 10.19 11.63 -5.93
CA HIS A 34 9.53 11.05 -7.11
C HIS A 34 9.30 12.06 -8.24
N LYS A 35 9.93 13.24 -8.18
CA LYS A 35 9.74 14.28 -9.20
C LYS A 35 10.15 13.77 -10.60
N GLY A 36 9.23 13.93 -11.56
CA GLY A 36 9.43 13.47 -12.94
C GLY A 36 9.12 11.99 -13.18
N GLN A 37 8.69 11.25 -12.16
CA GLN A 37 8.22 9.88 -12.32
C GLN A 37 6.71 9.83 -12.55
N TYR A 38 6.27 8.86 -13.37
CA TYR A 38 4.87 8.64 -13.71
C TYR A 38 4.50 7.17 -13.56
N ARG A 39 3.25 6.91 -13.20
CA ARG A 39 2.67 5.56 -13.16
C ARG A 39 2.32 5.08 -14.58
N ALA A 40 2.02 3.79 -14.72
CA ALA A 40 1.54 3.22 -15.99
C ALA A 40 0.23 3.87 -16.48
N SER A 41 -0.55 4.48 -15.58
CA SER A 41 -1.75 5.27 -15.91
C SER A 41 -1.45 6.66 -16.53
N GLY A 42 -0.19 7.12 -16.49
CA GLY A 42 0.22 8.47 -16.88
C GLY A 42 0.10 9.50 -15.74
N GLU A 43 -0.40 9.13 -14.58
CA GLU A 43 -0.46 10.00 -13.42
C GLU A 43 0.93 10.21 -12.78
N ILE A 44 1.12 11.36 -12.09
CA ILE A 44 2.32 11.62 -11.29
C ILE A 44 2.48 10.49 -10.27
N TYR A 45 3.70 9.91 -10.18
CA TYR A 45 3.97 8.74 -9.32
C TYR A 45 3.52 8.95 -7.87
N PHE A 46 3.79 10.13 -7.30
CA PHE A 46 3.50 10.45 -5.90
C PHE A 46 2.01 10.44 -5.54
N THR A 47 1.11 10.40 -6.53
CA THR A 47 -0.33 10.15 -6.28
C THR A 47 -0.54 8.83 -5.53
N HIS A 48 0.27 7.80 -5.82
CA HIS A 48 0.18 6.51 -5.16
C HIS A 48 0.49 6.55 -3.65
N PRO A 49 1.65 7.05 -3.19
CA PRO A 49 1.91 7.19 -1.76
C PRO A 49 0.85 8.01 -1.01
N VAL A 50 0.30 9.03 -1.64
CA VAL A 50 -0.78 9.85 -1.07
C VAL A 50 -2.07 9.04 -0.89
N GLU A 51 -2.48 8.25 -1.88
CA GLU A 51 -3.67 7.41 -1.77
C GLU A 51 -3.47 6.25 -0.78
N VAL A 52 -2.26 5.68 -0.68
CA VAL A 52 -1.91 4.72 0.38
C VAL A 52 -2.05 5.36 1.76
N ALA A 53 -1.54 6.58 1.95
CA ALA A 53 -1.68 7.31 3.20
C ALA A 53 -3.17 7.58 3.54
N LYS A 54 -4.03 7.91 2.55
CA LYS A 54 -5.47 8.07 2.77
C LYS A 54 -6.14 6.81 3.29
N ILE A 55 -5.85 5.65 2.70
CA ILE A 55 -6.38 4.37 3.18
C ILE A 55 -6.06 4.17 4.66
N LEU A 56 -4.83 4.51 5.08
CA LEU A 56 -4.39 4.36 6.47
C LEU A 56 -4.96 5.45 7.40
N ILE A 57 -5.21 6.65 6.88
CA ILE A 57 -5.93 7.73 7.60
C ILE A 57 -7.38 7.33 7.86
N ASP A 58 -8.06 6.72 6.89
CA ASP A 58 -9.43 6.22 7.05
C ASP A 58 -9.51 5.14 8.14
N LEU A 59 -8.41 4.39 8.35
CA LEU A 59 -8.23 3.45 9.45
C LEU A 59 -7.79 4.10 10.77
N LYS A 60 -7.62 5.43 10.81
CA LYS A 60 -7.21 6.22 11.97
C LYS A 60 -5.88 5.75 12.58
N LEU A 61 -4.91 5.40 11.73
CA LEU A 61 -3.60 4.94 12.18
C LEU A 61 -2.73 6.10 12.66
N ASP A 62 -1.66 5.77 13.39
CA ASP A 62 -0.72 6.71 13.97
C ASP A 62 0.08 7.49 12.91
N GLU A 63 0.64 8.62 13.33
CA GLU A 63 1.38 9.51 12.44
C GLU A 63 2.64 8.89 11.82
N SER A 64 3.32 7.98 12.55
CA SER A 64 4.52 7.30 12.02
C SER A 64 4.15 6.36 10.89
N THR A 65 2.99 5.69 10.98
CA THR A 65 2.44 4.87 9.90
C THR A 65 2.07 5.72 8.69
N ILE A 66 1.44 6.87 8.88
CA ILE A 66 1.09 7.79 7.78
C ILE A 66 2.35 8.35 7.11
N LYS A 67 3.35 8.80 7.89
CA LYS A 67 4.65 9.24 7.35
C LYS A 67 5.33 8.12 6.56
N THR A 68 5.28 6.89 7.06
CA THR A 68 5.80 5.72 6.35
C THR A 68 5.09 5.50 5.02
N ALA A 69 3.77 5.61 4.96
CA ALA A 69 3.01 5.49 3.71
C ALA A 69 3.43 6.54 2.66
N LEU A 70 3.67 7.78 3.07
CA LEU A 70 4.13 8.85 2.17
C LEU A 70 5.56 8.62 1.65
N LEU A 71 6.35 7.79 2.33
CA LEU A 71 7.79 7.59 2.07
C LEU A 71 8.15 6.16 1.62
N HIS A 72 7.20 5.20 1.59
CA HIS A 72 7.51 3.77 1.48
C HIS A 72 8.28 3.38 0.22
N ASP A 73 8.01 4.04 -0.92
CA ASP A 73 8.68 3.77 -2.19
C ASP A 73 9.97 4.58 -2.40
N THR A 74 10.30 5.52 -1.49
CA THR A 74 11.45 6.43 -1.72
C THR A 74 12.78 5.71 -1.77
N ILE A 75 12.95 4.60 -1.04
CA ILE A 75 14.20 3.82 -1.04
C ILE A 75 14.29 2.92 -2.27
N GLU A 76 13.16 2.36 -2.72
CA GLU A 76 13.14 1.41 -3.84
C GLU A 76 13.24 2.12 -5.18
N ASP A 77 12.52 3.22 -5.35
CA ASP A 77 12.28 3.84 -6.65
C ASP A 77 13.04 5.16 -6.86
N THR A 78 13.87 5.57 -5.89
CA THR A 78 14.64 6.82 -5.99
C THR A 78 16.10 6.65 -5.51
N SER A 79 16.90 7.71 -5.66
CA SER A 79 18.29 7.73 -5.15
C SER A 79 18.41 8.00 -3.65
N ARG A 80 17.31 8.01 -2.90
CA ARG A 80 17.32 8.26 -1.45
C ARG A 80 17.79 7.04 -0.68
N SER A 81 18.53 7.27 0.41
CA SER A 81 19.04 6.21 1.29
C SER A 81 18.30 6.16 2.61
N LEU A 82 18.30 4.98 3.25
CA LEU A 82 17.73 4.78 4.57
C LEU A 82 18.34 5.73 5.62
N LYS A 83 19.65 6.00 5.52
CA LYS A 83 20.34 6.95 6.40
C LYS A 83 19.81 8.38 6.26
N GLN A 84 19.47 8.81 5.04
CA GLN A 84 18.85 10.12 4.82
C GLN A 84 17.45 10.19 5.41
N LEU A 85 16.67 9.11 5.32
CA LEU A 85 15.35 9.05 5.96
C LEU A 85 15.46 9.08 7.49
N GLU A 86 16.39 8.34 8.07
CA GLU A 86 16.62 8.32 9.51
C GLU A 86 16.99 9.72 10.04
N LEU A 87 17.89 10.42 9.37
CA LEU A 87 18.27 11.79 9.73
C LEU A 87 17.12 12.80 9.61
N ALA A 88 16.21 12.60 8.62
CA ALA A 88 15.14 13.55 8.35
C ALA A 88 13.87 13.29 9.19
N PHE A 89 13.55 12.02 9.49
CA PHE A 89 12.27 11.57 10.07
C PHE A 89 12.40 10.70 11.31
N GLY A 90 13.62 10.41 11.73
CA GLY A 90 13.91 9.59 12.91
C GLY A 90 13.96 8.09 12.63
N LYS A 91 14.42 7.36 13.65
CA LYS A 91 14.69 5.92 13.57
C LYS A 91 13.42 5.10 13.34
N GLU A 92 12.31 5.48 13.98
CA GLU A 92 11.04 4.74 13.88
C GLU A 92 10.54 4.70 12.43
N VAL A 93 10.38 5.86 11.79
CA VAL A 93 9.89 5.94 10.41
C VAL A 93 10.85 5.24 9.45
N SER A 94 12.17 5.41 9.62
CA SER A 94 13.15 4.76 8.75
C SER A 94 13.11 3.23 8.88
N GLN A 95 12.90 2.69 10.08
CA GLN A 95 12.76 1.24 10.31
C GLN A 95 11.47 0.69 9.69
N LEU A 96 10.36 1.43 9.76
CA LEU A 96 9.10 1.04 9.12
C LEU A 96 9.26 1.01 7.59
N VAL A 97 9.87 2.04 6.99
CA VAL A 97 10.14 2.07 5.53
C VAL A 97 11.06 0.91 5.12
N ASP A 98 12.16 0.67 5.86
CA ASP A 98 13.04 -0.48 5.62
C ASP A 98 12.30 -1.83 5.68
N GLY A 99 11.36 -1.95 6.64
CA GLY A 99 10.51 -3.12 6.77
C GLY A 99 9.62 -3.33 5.54
N VAL A 100 8.98 -2.28 5.03
CA VAL A 100 8.13 -2.34 3.82
C VAL A 100 8.98 -2.73 2.61
N THR A 101 10.12 -2.07 2.39
CA THR A 101 11.07 -2.39 1.30
C THR A 101 11.52 -3.84 1.34
N LYS A 102 11.86 -4.37 2.53
CA LYS A 102 12.24 -5.78 2.68
C LYS A 102 11.11 -6.75 2.33
N LEU A 103 9.87 -6.41 2.68
CA LEU A 103 8.70 -7.21 2.26
C LEU A 103 8.52 -7.22 0.74
N THR A 104 8.66 -6.09 0.08
CA THR A 104 8.59 -5.98 -1.39
C THR A 104 9.65 -6.87 -2.05
N ASN A 105 10.89 -6.82 -1.58
CA ASN A 105 11.98 -7.63 -2.10
C ASN A 105 11.76 -9.15 -1.90
N LEU A 106 11.12 -9.55 -0.80
CA LEU A 106 10.72 -10.93 -0.56
C LEU A 106 9.63 -11.40 -1.53
N GLU A 107 8.66 -10.55 -1.86
CA GLU A 107 7.64 -10.83 -2.89
C GLU A 107 8.29 -11.08 -4.25
N LEU A 108 9.24 -10.24 -4.66
CA LEU A 108 9.92 -10.35 -5.95
C LEU A 108 10.78 -11.63 -6.07
N SER A 109 11.41 -12.06 -4.98
CA SER A 109 12.28 -13.25 -4.95
C SER A 109 11.53 -14.57 -4.89
N SER A 110 10.26 -14.56 -4.56
CA SER A 110 9.46 -15.75 -4.23
C SER A 110 8.59 -16.27 -5.37
N LEU A 111 8.73 -15.71 -6.57
CA LEU A 111 8.01 -16.20 -7.77
C LEU A 111 8.32 -17.67 -8.11
N GLU A 112 9.35 -18.28 -7.50
CA GLU A 112 9.79 -19.65 -7.75
C GLU A 112 9.63 -20.60 -6.55
N THR A 113 9.32 -20.13 -5.33
CA THR A 113 9.25 -20.98 -4.14
C THR A 113 7.89 -20.93 -3.43
N LYS A 114 7.41 -22.10 -3.08
CA LYS A 114 6.11 -22.50 -2.50
C LYS A 114 5.48 -21.46 -1.52
N HIS A 115 4.20 -21.19 -1.72
CA HIS A 115 3.31 -20.30 -0.95
C HIS A 115 3.48 -20.32 0.59
N ALA A 116 3.80 -21.45 1.19
CA ALA A 116 3.99 -21.59 2.64
C ALA A 116 5.22 -20.82 3.18
N GLU A 117 6.29 -20.70 2.39
CA GLU A 117 7.50 -20.01 2.79
C GLU A 117 7.32 -18.48 2.74
N ASN A 118 6.56 -18.00 1.77
CA ASN A 118 6.18 -16.60 1.66
C ASN A 118 5.30 -16.16 2.82
N PHE A 119 4.33 -16.99 3.19
CA PHE A 119 3.48 -16.78 4.36
C PHE A 119 4.30 -16.70 5.65
N ARG A 120 5.29 -17.59 5.82
CA ARG A 120 6.18 -17.59 6.98
C ARG A 120 7.04 -16.32 7.04
N LYS A 121 7.59 -15.86 5.91
CA LYS A 121 8.42 -14.66 5.82
C LYS A 121 7.60 -13.39 6.10
N LEU A 122 6.39 -13.29 5.56
CA LEU A 122 5.42 -12.24 5.88
C LEU A 122 5.09 -12.24 7.39
N PHE A 123 4.83 -13.41 7.97
CA PHE A 123 4.55 -13.56 9.39
C PHE A 123 5.74 -13.19 10.30
N MET A 124 6.96 -13.47 9.87
CA MET A 124 8.17 -13.05 10.59
C MET A 124 8.41 -11.53 10.50
N ALA A 125 8.03 -10.88 9.42
CA ALA A 125 8.06 -9.42 9.32
C ALA A 125 7.03 -8.76 10.25
N MET A 126 5.84 -9.37 10.41
CA MET A 126 4.82 -8.97 11.40
C MET A 126 5.32 -9.03 12.84
N SER A 127 6.22 -9.97 13.17
CA SER A 127 6.73 -10.13 14.53
C SER A 127 7.56 -8.94 15.03
N LYS A 128 8.01 -8.07 14.10
CA LYS A 128 8.78 -6.87 14.43
C LYS A 128 7.88 -5.65 14.61
N ASP A 129 7.00 -5.37 13.65
CA ASP A 129 6.05 -4.25 13.74
C ASP A 129 4.90 -4.48 12.74
N VAL A 130 3.69 -4.61 13.27
CA VAL A 130 2.47 -4.85 12.48
C VAL A 130 2.17 -3.72 11.49
N ARG A 131 2.63 -2.49 11.77
CA ARG A 131 2.40 -1.32 10.92
C ARG A 131 3.03 -1.49 9.54
N VAL A 132 4.15 -2.18 9.42
CA VAL A 132 4.79 -2.53 8.15
C VAL A 132 3.81 -3.27 7.23
N LEU A 133 3.08 -4.23 7.81
CA LEU A 133 2.09 -5.00 7.06
C LEU A 133 0.85 -4.18 6.70
N LEU A 134 0.41 -3.28 7.59
CA LEU A 134 -0.71 -2.38 7.32
C LEU A 134 -0.41 -1.45 6.13
N VAL A 135 0.80 -0.88 6.09
CA VAL A 135 1.26 -0.09 4.93
C VAL A 135 1.28 -0.94 3.67
N LYS A 136 1.80 -2.18 3.74
CA LYS A 136 1.88 -3.07 2.58
C LYS A 136 0.52 -3.53 2.07
N LEU A 137 -0.45 -3.76 2.96
CA LEU A 137 -1.84 -4.06 2.57
C LEU A 137 -2.51 -2.86 1.90
N ALA A 138 -2.30 -1.64 2.41
CA ALA A 138 -2.82 -0.42 1.80
C ALA A 138 -2.18 -0.14 0.43
N ASP A 139 -0.86 -0.36 0.29
CA ASP A 139 -0.15 -0.34 -0.99
C ASP A 139 -0.77 -1.32 -1.99
N ARG A 140 -0.93 -2.59 -1.59
CA ARG A 140 -1.56 -3.62 -2.44
C ARG A 140 -2.97 -3.24 -2.84
N LEU A 141 -3.78 -2.72 -1.92
CA LEU A 141 -5.14 -2.30 -2.21
C LEU A 141 -5.18 -1.18 -3.25
N HIS A 142 -4.36 -0.14 -3.11
CA HIS A 142 -4.29 0.93 -4.10
C HIS A 142 -3.77 0.41 -5.46
N ASN A 143 -2.78 -0.47 -5.48
CA ASN A 143 -2.29 -1.10 -6.70
C ASN A 143 -3.39 -1.92 -7.40
N MET A 144 -4.25 -2.62 -6.66
CA MET A 144 -5.39 -3.36 -7.21
C MET A 144 -6.49 -2.42 -7.73
N ARG A 145 -6.76 -1.30 -7.07
CA ARG A 145 -7.71 -0.26 -7.56
C ARG A 145 -7.28 0.30 -8.91
N THR A 146 -5.98 0.42 -9.16
CA THR A 146 -5.40 0.99 -10.39
C THR A 146 -4.89 -0.05 -11.39
N ILE A 147 -5.18 -1.35 -11.17
CA ILE A 147 -4.58 -2.47 -11.91
C ILE A 147 -4.85 -2.45 -13.42
N LYS A 148 -5.94 -1.82 -13.85
CA LYS A 148 -6.34 -1.73 -15.28
C LYS A 148 -5.32 -1.02 -16.17
N ALA A 149 -4.46 -0.18 -15.59
CA ALA A 149 -3.40 0.51 -16.32
C ALA A 149 -2.22 -0.42 -16.70
N LEU A 150 -2.16 -1.63 -16.14
CA LEU A 150 -1.10 -2.59 -16.41
C LEU A 150 -1.45 -3.50 -17.60
N PRO A 151 -0.45 -4.07 -18.30
CA PRO A 151 -0.66 -5.17 -19.25
C PRO A 151 -1.39 -6.37 -18.61
N ILE A 152 -2.17 -7.10 -19.42
CA ILE A 152 -3.08 -8.15 -18.91
C ILE A 152 -2.36 -9.28 -18.18
N ASP A 153 -1.18 -9.67 -18.65
CA ASP A 153 -0.33 -10.67 -17.99
C ASP A 153 0.06 -10.26 -16.57
N LYS A 154 0.41 -8.99 -16.38
CA LYS A 154 0.72 -8.40 -15.07
C LYS A 154 -0.52 -8.28 -14.18
N GLN A 155 -1.67 -7.94 -14.78
CA GLN A 155 -2.95 -7.91 -14.06
C GLN A 155 -3.27 -9.29 -13.49
N ILE A 156 -3.21 -10.34 -14.31
CA ILE A 156 -3.51 -11.73 -13.91
C ILE A 156 -2.56 -12.18 -12.78
N ARG A 157 -1.24 -11.96 -12.95
CA ARG A 157 -0.25 -12.35 -11.95
C ARG A 157 -0.50 -11.68 -10.61
N LYS A 158 -0.67 -10.35 -10.59
CA LYS A 158 -0.92 -9.58 -9.36
C LYS A 158 -2.25 -9.95 -8.71
N SER A 159 -3.28 -10.24 -9.50
CA SER A 159 -4.57 -10.68 -8.97
C SER A 159 -4.51 -12.06 -8.32
N LYS A 160 -3.78 -13.03 -8.91
CA LYS A 160 -3.54 -14.34 -8.29
C LYS A 160 -2.81 -14.20 -6.96
N GLU A 161 -1.70 -13.47 -6.94
CA GLU A 161 -0.92 -13.20 -5.73
C GLU A 161 -1.78 -12.52 -4.65
N THR A 162 -2.64 -11.58 -5.03
CA THR A 162 -3.55 -10.90 -4.12
C THR A 162 -4.56 -11.87 -3.49
N MET A 163 -5.16 -12.76 -4.28
CA MET A 163 -6.11 -13.77 -3.79
C MET A 163 -5.43 -14.81 -2.87
N GLU A 164 -4.21 -15.19 -3.19
CA GLU A 164 -3.51 -16.28 -2.50
C GLU A 164 -2.83 -15.81 -1.21
N ILE A 165 -2.41 -14.55 -1.14
CA ILE A 165 -1.59 -14.03 -0.03
C ILE A 165 -2.28 -12.87 0.69
N PHE A 166 -2.58 -11.76 -0.01
CA PHE A 166 -2.95 -10.50 0.63
C PHE A 166 -4.38 -10.49 1.17
N ALA A 167 -5.35 -11.04 0.43
CA ALA A 167 -6.73 -11.08 0.88
C ALA A 167 -6.89 -11.99 2.12
N PRO A 168 -6.34 -13.24 2.16
CA PRO A 168 -6.33 -14.03 3.38
C PRO A 168 -5.61 -13.36 4.55
N LEU A 169 -4.53 -12.64 4.27
CA LEU A 169 -3.77 -11.93 5.29
C LEU A 169 -4.59 -10.78 5.92
N ALA A 170 -5.25 -9.97 5.10
CA ALA A 170 -6.17 -8.93 5.56
C ALA A 170 -7.29 -9.51 6.44
N GLY A 171 -7.85 -10.65 6.03
CA GLY A 171 -8.88 -11.35 6.82
C GLY A 171 -8.37 -11.82 8.18
N ARG A 172 -7.15 -12.37 8.27
CA ARG A 172 -6.54 -12.79 9.56
C ARG A 172 -6.23 -11.62 10.48
N MET A 173 -5.99 -10.43 9.93
CA MET A 173 -5.82 -9.21 10.72
C MET A 173 -7.14 -8.55 11.13
N GLY A 174 -8.29 -9.15 10.79
CA GLY A 174 -9.60 -8.60 11.06
C GLY A 174 -10.01 -7.44 10.14
N MET A 175 -9.24 -7.19 9.07
CA MET A 175 -9.51 -6.11 8.11
C MET A 175 -10.46 -6.57 7.00
N GLN A 176 -11.69 -6.92 7.41
CA GLN A 176 -12.67 -7.59 6.54
C GLN A 176 -12.99 -6.76 5.28
N PHE A 177 -13.20 -5.44 5.42
CA PHE A 177 -13.49 -4.57 4.28
C PHE A 177 -12.37 -4.59 3.22
N MET A 178 -11.11 -4.60 3.68
CA MET A 178 -9.95 -4.63 2.79
C MET A 178 -9.82 -6.00 2.09
N ARG A 179 -10.09 -7.07 2.83
CA ARG A 179 -10.15 -8.42 2.26
C ARG A 179 -11.19 -8.51 1.15
N GLU A 180 -12.42 -8.10 1.43
CA GLU A 180 -13.54 -8.16 0.46
C GLU A 180 -13.24 -7.33 -0.79
N GLU A 181 -12.68 -6.14 -0.63
CA GLU A 181 -12.30 -5.30 -1.79
C GLU A 181 -11.16 -5.92 -2.60
N LEU A 182 -10.12 -6.46 -1.94
CA LEU A 182 -9.02 -7.17 -2.62
C LEU A 182 -9.52 -8.39 -3.39
N GLU A 183 -10.44 -9.17 -2.81
CA GLU A 183 -11.08 -10.33 -3.45
C GLU A 183 -11.92 -9.90 -4.66
N ASP A 184 -12.78 -8.87 -4.56
CA ASP A 184 -13.60 -8.39 -5.68
C ASP A 184 -12.74 -7.82 -6.83
N LEU A 185 -11.73 -7.00 -6.50
CA LEU A 185 -10.81 -6.44 -7.49
C LEU A 185 -10.05 -7.53 -8.25
N SER A 186 -9.60 -8.57 -7.55
CA SER A 186 -8.89 -9.70 -8.13
C SER A 186 -9.84 -10.58 -8.96
N PHE A 187 -11.03 -10.89 -8.44
CA PHE A 187 -12.03 -11.69 -9.13
C PHE A 187 -12.49 -11.04 -10.43
N ARG A 188 -12.58 -9.70 -10.46
CA ARG A 188 -12.89 -8.93 -11.67
C ARG A 188 -11.89 -9.16 -12.80
N VAL A 189 -10.62 -9.40 -12.48
CA VAL A 189 -9.56 -9.67 -13.48
C VAL A 189 -9.55 -11.14 -13.84
N LEU A 190 -9.61 -12.04 -12.85
CA LEU A 190 -9.41 -13.49 -13.04
C LEU A 190 -10.66 -14.17 -13.63
N ASN A 191 -11.87 -13.70 -13.31
CA ASN A 191 -13.15 -14.33 -13.68
C ASN A 191 -14.18 -13.26 -14.11
N SER A 192 -13.82 -12.41 -15.05
CA SER A 192 -14.64 -11.27 -15.50
C SER A 192 -16.04 -11.68 -15.97
N GLU A 193 -16.18 -12.79 -16.69
CA GLU A 193 -17.46 -13.29 -17.19
C GLU A 193 -18.39 -13.74 -16.05
N ALA A 194 -17.87 -14.52 -15.11
CA ALA A 194 -18.63 -14.96 -13.94
C ALA A 194 -19.08 -13.77 -13.09
N ARG A 195 -18.19 -12.82 -12.84
CA ARG A 195 -18.50 -11.58 -12.09
C ARG A 195 -19.61 -10.78 -12.78
N ASN A 196 -19.51 -10.58 -14.09
CA ASN A 196 -20.52 -9.84 -14.84
C ASN A 196 -21.88 -10.56 -14.84
N SER A 197 -21.90 -11.89 -14.89
CA SER A 197 -23.11 -12.69 -14.79
C SER A 197 -23.80 -12.51 -13.43
N ILE A 198 -23.02 -12.53 -12.34
CA ILE A 198 -23.50 -12.30 -10.97
C ILE A 198 -24.11 -10.89 -10.85
N ILE A 199 -23.39 -9.85 -11.28
CA ILE A 199 -23.86 -8.47 -11.20
C ILE A 199 -25.17 -8.29 -11.98
N ARG A 200 -25.29 -8.84 -13.20
CA ARG A 200 -26.53 -8.77 -13.99
C ARG A 200 -27.72 -9.36 -13.24
N ARG A 201 -27.53 -10.47 -12.53
CA ARG A 201 -28.61 -11.10 -11.74
C ARG A 201 -29.03 -10.23 -10.55
N PHE A 202 -28.10 -9.54 -9.88
CA PHE A 202 -28.43 -8.61 -8.80
C PHE A 202 -29.17 -7.34 -9.25
N ILE A 203 -28.93 -6.88 -10.49
CA ILE A 203 -29.59 -5.68 -11.02
C ILE A 203 -31.03 -6.02 -11.51
N THR A 204 -31.33 -7.29 -11.80
CA THR A 204 -32.63 -7.77 -12.28
C THR A 204 -33.57 -8.22 -11.15
N LEU A 205 -33.16 -8.16 -9.90
CA LEU A 205 -33.96 -8.37 -8.68
C LEU A 205 -34.43 -7.04 -8.10
#